data_bbd4571aad73bbfa65086a25824cc47b
#
_entry.id   bbd4571aad73bbfa65086a25824cc47b
#
_cell.length_a   1.000
_cell.length_b   1.000
_cell.length_c   1.000
_cell.angle_alpha   90.00
_cell.angle_beta   90.00
_cell.angle_gamma   90.00
#
_symmetry.space_group_name_H-M   'P 1'
#
loop_
_entity.id
_entity.type
_entity.pdbx_description
1 polymer ?
#
loop_
_entity_poly.entity_id
_entity_poly.type
_entity_poly.pdbx_seq_one_letter_code
_entity_poly.pdbx_strand_id
1 'polypeptide(L)'
;FVSAFQNAETGAFSLEHFVHFFQRKYYYQSMINSFSVTLCVTVLAILIGTTLAYFMTKYKIKGKNVVEICIIISLLSPPFIGAYSWILIGGRSGMLTQWLYNTFGYEFPSIYGFAGILLVLTLKLYPFIYLYAAGAMKNIDSALIEAAESLGCSGVRKVFTVIVPLITPTILAGAQIGRA
;
A
#
# COMPACT_ATOMS: atom_id res chain seq x y z
N PHE A 1 22.23 -8.65 20.13
CA PHE A 1 21.17 -8.11 21.01
C PHE A 1 21.71 -7.76 22.39
N VAL A 2 22.54 -8.62 23.02
CA VAL A 2 23.11 -8.36 24.36
C VAL A 2 23.93 -7.08 24.40
N SER A 3 24.74 -6.81 23.38
CA SER A 3 25.55 -5.59 23.26
C SER A 3 24.77 -4.28 23.22
N ALA A 4 23.49 -4.32 22.86
CA ALA A 4 22.63 -3.12 22.87
C ALA A 4 22.25 -2.67 24.28
N PHE A 5 22.36 -3.55 25.24
CA PHE A 5 22.04 -3.33 26.66
C PHE A 5 23.28 -3.27 27.53
N GLN A 6 24.48 -3.22 26.96
CA GLN A 6 25.74 -3.14 27.70
C GLN A 6 26.45 -1.84 27.38
N ASN A 7 26.95 -1.17 28.42
CA ASN A 7 27.87 -0.04 28.25
C ASN A 7 29.18 -0.54 27.62
N ALA A 8 29.68 0.16 26.61
CA ALA A 8 30.86 -0.25 25.85
C ALA A 8 32.15 -0.27 26.70
N GLU A 9 32.22 0.50 27.79
CA GLU A 9 33.41 0.60 28.63
C GLU A 9 33.37 -0.29 29.86
N THR A 10 32.20 -0.48 30.46
CA THR A 10 32.08 -1.20 31.74
C THR A 10 31.46 -2.59 31.62
N GLY A 11 30.85 -2.95 30.45
CA GLY A 11 30.10 -4.19 30.27
C GLY A 11 28.84 -4.34 31.13
N ALA A 12 28.51 -3.33 31.93
CA ALA A 12 27.35 -3.33 32.79
C ALA A 12 26.05 -3.06 31.98
N PHE A 13 24.91 -3.51 32.50
CA PHE A 13 23.62 -3.22 31.91
C PHE A 13 23.37 -1.71 31.84
N SER A 14 23.16 -1.19 30.65
CA SER A 14 22.92 0.23 30.42
C SER A 14 21.92 0.44 29.28
N LEU A 15 21.04 1.41 29.42
CA LEU A 15 20.12 1.88 28.39
C LEU A 15 20.67 3.11 27.63
N GLU A 16 21.93 3.44 27.83
CA GLU A 16 22.58 4.63 27.28
C GLU A 16 22.49 4.69 25.75
N HIS A 17 22.65 3.56 25.07
CA HIS A 17 22.52 3.47 23.60
C HIS A 17 21.10 3.84 23.14
N PHE A 18 20.07 3.44 23.88
CA PHE A 18 18.68 3.81 23.56
C PHE A 18 18.42 5.30 23.80
N VAL A 19 18.93 5.83 24.92
CA VAL A 19 18.82 7.28 25.23
C VAL A 19 19.51 8.09 24.13
N HIS A 20 20.73 7.72 23.75
CA HIS A 20 21.47 8.35 22.66
C HIS A 20 20.75 8.25 21.32
N PHE A 21 20.12 7.13 21.02
CA PHE A 21 19.33 6.93 19.81
C PHE A 21 18.16 7.94 19.74
N PHE A 22 17.39 8.04 20.81
CA PHE A 22 16.24 8.95 20.84
C PHE A 22 16.61 10.44 20.96
N GLN A 23 17.78 10.76 21.51
CA GLN A 23 18.27 12.14 21.59
C GLN A 23 18.77 12.66 20.24
N ARG A 24 19.24 11.81 19.34
CA ARG A 24 19.68 12.24 18.01
C ARG A 24 18.50 12.49 17.08
N LYS A 25 18.26 13.74 16.76
CA LYS A 25 17.20 14.22 15.84
C LYS A 25 17.13 13.42 14.54
N TYR A 26 18.27 13.00 14.01
CA TYR A 26 18.36 12.20 12.78
C TYR A 26 17.60 10.86 12.88
N TYR A 27 17.83 10.08 13.93
CA TYR A 27 17.20 8.78 14.12
C TYR A 27 15.70 8.90 14.42
N TYR A 28 15.34 9.83 15.29
CA TYR A 28 13.95 10.11 15.60
C TYR A 28 13.17 10.57 14.37
N GLN A 29 13.74 11.46 13.55
CA GLN A 29 13.12 11.93 12.32
C GLN A 29 12.96 10.82 11.29
N SER A 30 13.97 9.95 11.13
CA SER A 30 13.90 8.79 10.24
C SER A 30 12.82 7.81 10.66
N MET A 31 12.65 7.59 11.96
CA MET A 31 11.59 6.73 12.50
C MET A 31 10.20 7.29 12.22
N ILE A 32 9.99 8.59 12.46
CA ILE A 32 8.72 9.27 12.14
C ILE A 32 8.43 9.22 10.64
N ASN A 33 9.40 9.51 9.81
CA ASN A 33 9.24 9.48 8.36
C ASN A 33 8.85 8.07 7.88
N SER A 34 9.53 7.04 8.38
CA SER A 34 9.23 5.64 8.03
C SER A 34 7.83 5.24 8.47
N PHE A 35 7.43 5.64 9.68
CA PHE A 35 6.08 5.38 10.18
C PHE A 35 5.01 6.10 9.36
N SER A 36 5.26 7.38 9.02
CA SER A 36 4.35 8.19 8.19
C SER A 36 4.19 7.60 6.79
N VAL A 37 5.31 7.23 6.14
CA VAL A 37 5.28 6.55 4.84
C VAL A 37 4.47 5.27 4.91
N THR A 38 4.77 4.41 5.90
CA THR A 38 4.07 3.12 6.04
C THR A 38 2.57 3.30 6.25
N LEU A 39 2.18 4.24 7.10
CA LEU A 39 0.76 4.53 7.36
C LEU A 39 0.05 5.03 6.10
N CYS A 40 0.63 6.02 5.42
CA CYS A 40 0.06 6.57 4.19
C CYS A 40 -0.04 5.53 3.08
N VAL A 41 1.02 4.74 2.86
CA VAL A 41 1.03 3.65 1.86
C VAL A 41 -0.03 2.61 2.18
N THR A 42 -0.17 2.21 3.45
CA THR A 42 -1.18 1.23 3.86
C THR A 42 -2.59 1.73 3.57
N VAL A 43 -2.89 2.98 3.94
CA VAL A 43 -4.21 3.58 3.67
C VAL A 43 -4.49 3.67 2.17
N LEU A 44 -3.53 4.16 1.38
CA LEU A 44 -3.68 4.26 -0.07
C LEU A 44 -3.84 2.88 -0.74
N ALA A 45 -3.04 1.90 -0.34
CA ALA A 45 -3.14 0.53 -0.85
C ALA A 45 -4.49 -0.11 -0.53
N ILE A 46 -5.02 0.08 0.69
CA ILE A 46 -6.36 -0.39 1.09
C ILE A 46 -7.42 0.29 0.23
N LEU A 47 -7.38 1.60 0.06
CA LEU A 47 -8.35 2.33 -0.75
C LEU A 47 -8.36 1.83 -2.19
N ILE A 48 -7.20 1.78 -2.83
CA ILE A 48 -7.08 1.35 -4.24
C ILE A 48 -7.44 -0.13 -4.39
N GLY A 49 -6.83 -1.00 -3.59
CA GLY A 49 -7.00 -2.45 -3.68
C GLY A 49 -8.44 -2.88 -3.41
N THR A 50 -9.07 -2.33 -2.36
CA THR A 50 -10.47 -2.67 -2.00
C THR A 50 -11.45 -2.13 -3.04
N THR A 51 -11.25 -0.91 -3.51
CA THR A 51 -12.10 -0.31 -4.55
C THR A 51 -12.03 -1.12 -5.83
N LEU A 52 -10.81 -1.48 -6.27
CA LEU A 52 -10.62 -2.31 -7.45
C LEU A 52 -11.23 -3.70 -7.29
N ALA A 53 -11.06 -4.34 -6.13
CA ALA A 53 -11.66 -5.63 -5.82
C ALA A 53 -13.19 -5.57 -5.88
N TYR A 54 -13.79 -4.51 -5.35
CA TYR A 54 -15.24 -4.30 -5.39
C TYR A 54 -15.73 -4.21 -6.85
N PHE A 55 -15.12 -3.37 -7.67
CA PHE A 55 -15.53 -3.23 -9.07
C PHE A 55 -15.36 -4.53 -9.84
N MET A 56 -14.22 -5.21 -9.67
CA MET A 56 -13.93 -6.47 -10.34
C MET A 56 -14.82 -7.62 -9.88
N THR A 57 -15.32 -7.60 -8.66
CA THR A 57 -16.21 -8.67 -8.13
C THR A 57 -17.67 -8.39 -8.48
N LYS A 58 -18.10 -7.12 -8.36
CA LYS A 58 -19.51 -6.72 -8.52
C LYS A 58 -19.94 -6.60 -9.98
N TYR A 59 -19.06 -6.15 -10.87
CA TYR A 59 -19.43 -5.84 -12.25
C TYR A 59 -18.85 -6.85 -13.23
N LYS A 60 -19.62 -7.16 -14.29
CA LYS A 60 -19.16 -7.99 -15.42
C LYS A 60 -18.33 -7.10 -16.38
N ILE A 61 -17.06 -6.90 -16.06
CA ILE A 61 -16.15 -6.08 -16.88
C ILE A 61 -15.56 -6.96 -17.99
N LYS A 62 -15.66 -6.48 -19.25
CA LYS A 62 -14.97 -7.11 -20.37
C LYS A 62 -13.45 -7.02 -20.15
N GLY A 63 -12.73 -8.14 -20.28
CA GLY A 63 -11.28 -8.18 -20.03
C GLY A 63 -10.86 -8.34 -18.57
N LYS A 64 -11.78 -8.61 -17.64
CA LYS A 64 -11.50 -8.84 -16.22
C LYS A 64 -10.32 -9.78 -15.98
N ASN A 65 -10.27 -10.91 -16.67
CA ASN A 65 -9.22 -11.91 -16.52
C ASN A 65 -7.84 -11.35 -16.90
N VAL A 66 -7.76 -10.48 -17.91
CA VAL A 66 -6.50 -9.83 -18.29
C VAL A 66 -6.02 -8.90 -17.19
N VAL A 67 -6.93 -8.10 -16.61
CA VAL A 67 -6.60 -7.21 -15.49
C VAL A 67 -6.15 -8.01 -14.26
N GLU A 68 -6.86 -9.09 -13.91
CA GLU A 68 -6.46 -9.97 -12.79
C GLU A 68 -5.06 -10.58 -13.02
N ILE A 69 -4.77 -11.06 -14.24
CA ILE A 69 -3.45 -11.58 -14.59
C ILE A 69 -2.38 -10.49 -14.47
N CYS A 70 -2.62 -9.28 -14.97
CA CYS A 70 -1.69 -8.16 -14.85
C CYS A 70 -1.40 -7.81 -13.37
N ILE A 71 -2.42 -7.81 -12.52
CA ILE A 71 -2.27 -7.58 -11.09
C ILE A 71 -1.40 -8.67 -10.45
N ILE A 72 -1.62 -9.95 -10.78
CA ILE A 72 -0.84 -11.07 -10.26
C ILE A 72 0.61 -11.00 -10.74
N ILE A 73 0.84 -10.70 -12.03
CA ILE A 73 2.20 -10.55 -12.59
C ILE A 73 2.95 -9.42 -11.87
N SER A 74 2.27 -8.31 -11.54
CA SER A 74 2.89 -7.20 -10.83
C SER A 74 3.40 -7.58 -9.44
N LEU A 75 2.76 -8.57 -8.78
CA LEU A 75 3.22 -9.12 -7.50
C LEU A 75 4.52 -9.92 -7.63
N LEU A 76 4.66 -10.67 -8.73
CA LEU A 76 5.84 -11.51 -8.99
C LEU A 76 7.08 -10.69 -9.38
N SER A 77 6.89 -9.43 -9.77
CA SER A 77 7.99 -8.54 -10.13
C SER A 77 8.88 -8.23 -8.91
N PRO A 78 10.21 -8.41 -9.01
CA PRO A 78 11.13 -8.03 -7.95
C PRO A 78 11.00 -6.55 -7.56
N PRO A 79 11.03 -6.21 -6.26
CA PRO A 79 10.77 -4.84 -5.80
C PRO A 79 11.68 -3.78 -6.41
N PHE A 80 12.96 -4.10 -6.60
CA PHE A 80 13.94 -3.17 -7.15
C PHE A 80 13.72 -2.87 -8.62
N ILE A 81 13.22 -3.84 -9.42
CA ILE A 81 12.91 -3.63 -10.83
C ILE A 81 11.75 -2.64 -10.97
N GLY A 82 10.70 -2.80 -10.15
CA GLY A 82 9.58 -1.85 -10.14
C GLY A 82 10.02 -0.43 -9.79
N ALA A 83 10.79 -0.26 -8.72
CA ALA A 83 11.30 1.05 -8.31
C ALA A 83 12.19 1.69 -9.39
N TYR A 84 13.09 0.91 -9.98
CA TYR A 84 13.97 1.38 -11.05
C TYR A 84 13.18 1.80 -12.31
N SER A 85 12.17 1.03 -12.68
CA SER A 85 11.29 1.37 -13.82
C SER A 85 10.60 2.72 -13.61
N TRP A 86 10.14 3.03 -12.40
CA TRP A 86 9.55 4.33 -12.07
C TRP A 86 10.56 5.47 -12.17
N ILE A 87 11.83 5.22 -11.79
CA ILE A 87 12.92 6.21 -11.98
C ILE A 87 13.20 6.45 -13.47
N LEU A 88 13.19 5.41 -14.29
CA LEU A 88 13.37 5.55 -15.74
C LEU A 88 12.21 6.31 -16.41
N ILE A 89 10.99 6.17 -15.90
CA ILE A 89 9.81 6.83 -16.46
C ILE A 89 9.71 8.28 -15.97
N GLY A 90 9.71 8.50 -14.67
CA GLY A 90 9.39 9.78 -14.03
C GLY A 90 10.58 10.44 -13.31
N GLY A 91 11.80 9.92 -13.45
CA GLY A 91 13.01 10.55 -12.91
C GLY A 91 13.37 11.87 -13.62
N ARG A 92 14.41 12.56 -13.16
CA ARG A 92 14.83 13.86 -13.72
C ARG A 92 15.11 13.79 -15.22
N SER A 93 15.68 12.70 -15.71
CA SER A 93 15.92 12.42 -17.13
C SER A 93 15.00 11.33 -17.65
N GLY A 94 13.87 11.12 -17.01
CA GLY A 94 12.91 10.09 -17.35
C GLY A 94 12.16 10.40 -18.65
N MET A 95 11.72 9.33 -19.32
CA MET A 95 11.08 9.43 -20.63
C MET A 95 9.79 10.29 -20.57
N LEU A 96 8.97 10.12 -19.54
CA LEU A 96 7.76 10.90 -19.34
C LEU A 96 8.08 12.37 -19.00
N THR A 97 9.09 12.60 -18.17
CA THR A 97 9.53 13.94 -17.79
C THR A 97 10.01 14.72 -18.99
N GLN A 98 10.86 14.13 -19.83
CA GLN A 98 11.35 14.76 -21.05
C GLN A 98 10.23 14.99 -22.08
N TRP A 99 9.32 14.03 -22.23
CA TRP A 99 8.18 14.17 -23.14
C TRP A 99 7.26 15.31 -22.73
N LEU A 100 6.92 15.43 -21.44
CA LEU A 100 6.10 16.52 -20.91
C LEU A 100 6.77 17.87 -21.06
N TYR A 101 8.07 17.94 -20.79
CA TYR A 101 8.84 19.17 -20.94
C TYR A 101 8.89 19.63 -22.41
N ASN A 102 9.17 18.72 -23.32
CA ASN A 102 9.29 19.05 -24.75
C ASN A 102 7.93 19.38 -25.40
N THR A 103 6.82 18.80 -24.90
CA THR A 103 5.49 18.98 -25.53
C THR A 103 4.72 20.12 -24.91
N PHE A 104 4.80 20.31 -23.60
CA PHE A 104 3.98 21.27 -22.85
C PHE A 104 4.79 22.31 -22.06
N GLY A 105 6.12 22.22 -22.06
CA GLY A 105 6.96 23.06 -21.22
C GLY A 105 6.77 22.84 -19.70
N TYR A 106 6.14 21.72 -19.31
CA TYR A 106 5.79 21.42 -17.91
C TYR A 106 6.88 20.60 -17.25
N GLU A 107 7.43 21.12 -16.15
CA GLU A 107 8.37 20.38 -15.32
C GLU A 107 7.62 19.35 -14.45
N PHE A 108 7.87 18.08 -14.71
CA PHE A 108 7.27 16.99 -13.93
C PHE A 108 7.78 17.04 -12.49
N PRO A 109 6.90 16.98 -11.47
CA PRO A 109 7.33 16.97 -10.08
C PRO A 109 8.28 15.79 -9.81
N SER A 110 9.33 16.07 -9.04
CA SER A 110 10.36 15.09 -8.74
C SER A 110 9.77 13.82 -8.12
N ILE A 111 10.02 12.67 -8.76
CA ILE A 111 9.65 11.35 -8.21
C ILE A 111 10.57 10.95 -7.02
N TYR A 112 11.64 11.69 -6.81
CA TYR A 112 12.51 11.47 -5.66
C TYR A 112 11.92 12.10 -4.39
N GLY A 113 12.01 11.37 -3.28
CA GLY A 113 11.50 11.82 -1.99
C GLY A 113 10.18 11.16 -1.58
N PHE A 114 9.50 11.79 -0.63
CA PHE A 114 8.33 11.21 0.05
C PHE A 114 7.21 10.81 -0.91
N ALA A 115 6.83 11.68 -1.83
CA ALA A 115 5.74 11.43 -2.77
C ALA A 115 6.02 10.27 -3.73
N GLY A 116 7.25 10.18 -4.25
CA GLY A 116 7.64 9.07 -5.13
C GLY A 116 7.70 7.74 -4.39
N ILE A 117 8.21 7.74 -3.16
CA ILE A 117 8.18 6.54 -2.30
C ILE A 117 6.74 6.08 -2.05
N LEU A 118 5.84 7.01 -1.71
CA LEU A 118 4.41 6.70 -1.55
C LEU A 118 3.82 6.07 -2.80
N LEU A 119 4.06 6.66 -3.97
CA LEU A 119 3.53 6.17 -5.24
C LEU A 119 4.04 4.75 -5.52
N VAL A 120 5.36 4.56 -5.50
CA VAL A 120 5.99 3.26 -5.84
C VAL A 120 5.56 2.17 -4.88
N LEU A 121 5.59 2.43 -3.57
CA LEU A 121 5.17 1.44 -2.56
C LEU A 121 3.67 1.14 -2.62
N THR A 122 2.84 2.16 -2.84
CA THR A 122 1.39 1.95 -2.99
C THR A 122 1.09 1.06 -4.19
N LEU A 123 1.70 1.35 -5.35
CA LEU A 123 1.53 0.55 -6.56
C LEU A 123 2.13 -0.87 -6.43
N LYS A 124 3.08 -1.07 -5.54
CA LYS A 124 3.62 -2.40 -5.23
C LYS A 124 2.73 -3.19 -4.28
N LEU A 125 2.06 -2.54 -3.34
CA LEU A 125 1.33 -3.20 -2.27
C LEU A 125 -0.18 -3.35 -2.52
N TYR A 126 -0.82 -2.47 -3.33
CA TYR A 126 -2.26 -2.58 -3.59
C TYR A 126 -2.70 -3.95 -4.16
N PRO A 127 -1.88 -4.68 -4.96
CA PRO A 127 -2.29 -5.99 -5.46
C PRO A 127 -2.50 -7.04 -4.37
N PHE A 128 -1.72 -6.98 -3.28
CA PHE A 128 -1.95 -7.83 -2.11
C PHE A 128 -3.33 -7.59 -1.53
N ILE A 129 -3.63 -6.31 -1.26
CA ILE A 129 -4.95 -5.92 -0.72
C ILE A 129 -6.07 -6.31 -1.69
N TYR A 130 -5.87 -6.12 -2.99
CA TYR A 130 -6.81 -6.54 -4.02
C TYR A 130 -7.13 -8.03 -3.93
N LEU A 131 -6.12 -8.90 -3.86
CA LEU A 131 -6.32 -10.35 -3.78
C LEU A 131 -7.08 -10.76 -2.52
N TYR A 132 -6.70 -10.21 -1.35
CA TYR A 132 -7.39 -10.49 -0.09
C TYR A 132 -8.83 -9.99 -0.11
N ALA A 133 -9.05 -8.77 -0.58
CA ALA A 133 -10.39 -8.18 -0.68
C ALA A 133 -11.27 -8.94 -1.68
N ALA A 134 -10.75 -9.26 -2.87
CA ALA A 134 -11.47 -9.99 -3.89
C ALA A 134 -11.83 -11.42 -3.43
N GLY A 135 -10.89 -12.09 -2.74
CA GLY A 135 -11.14 -13.40 -2.13
C GLY A 135 -12.21 -13.34 -1.05
N ALA A 136 -12.12 -12.35 -0.15
CA ALA A 136 -13.12 -12.16 0.90
C ALA A 136 -14.51 -11.84 0.30
N MET A 137 -14.59 -10.97 -0.70
CA MET A 137 -15.86 -10.62 -1.36
C MET A 137 -16.49 -11.79 -2.10
N LYS A 138 -15.70 -12.69 -2.69
CA LYS A 138 -16.23 -13.91 -3.34
C LYS A 138 -16.83 -14.91 -2.34
N ASN A 139 -16.39 -14.86 -1.08
CA ASN A 139 -16.85 -15.75 -0.01
C ASN A 139 -18.03 -15.16 0.79
N ILE A 140 -18.49 -13.95 0.50
CA ILE A 140 -19.69 -13.39 1.13
C ILE A 140 -20.90 -14.13 0.58
N ASP A 141 -21.71 -14.66 1.50
CA ASP A 141 -22.98 -15.30 1.13
C ASP A 141 -23.93 -14.28 0.49
N SER A 142 -24.44 -14.61 -0.69
CA SER A 142 -25.39 -13.77 -1.41
C SER A 142 -26.67 -13.52 -0.59
N ALA A 143 -27.05 -14.48 0.27
CA ALA A 143 -28.21 -14.34 1.15
C ALA A 143 -28.09 -13.14 2.11
N LEU A 144 -26.88 -12.84 2.60
CA LEU A 144 -26.63 -11.66 3.44
C LEU A 144 -26.83 -10.36 2.66
N ILE A 145 -26.42 -10.34 1.40
CA ILE A 145 -26.57 -9.17 0.53
C ILE A 145 -28.05 -8.96 0.18
N GLU A 146 -28.76 -10.04 -0.16
CA GLU A 146 -30.19 -10.01 -0.47
C GLU A 146 -31.03 -9.61 0.74
N ALA A 147 -30.70 -10.12 1.94
CA ALA A 147 -31.35 -9.72 3.17
C ALA A 147 -31.18 -8.22 3.47
N ALA A 148 -29.96 -7.69 3.27
CA ALA A 148 -29.69 -6.27 3.43
C ALA A 148 -30.47 -5.41 2.42
N GLU A 149 -30.60 -5.88 1.17
CA GLU A 149 -31.41 -5.21 0.13
C GLU A 149 -32.90 -5.20 0.49
N SER A 150 -33.41 -6.32 1.00
CA SER A 150 -34.79 -6.46 1.45
C SER A 150 -35.13 -5.52 2.63
N LEU A 151 -34.12 -5.21 3.46
CA LEU A 151 -34.23 -4.22 4.54
C LEU A 151 -34.03 -2.77 4.07
N GLY A 152 -34.03 -2.53 2.75
CA GLY A 152 -33.89 -1.18 2.17
C GLY A 152 -32.45 -0.66 2.12
N CYS A 153 -31.46 -1.48 2.38
CA CYS A 153 -30.05 -1.09 2.31
C CYS A 153 -29.54 -1.20 0.86
N SER A 154 -29.51 -0.11 0.13
CA SER A 154 -29.11 -0.09 -1.28
C SER A 154 -27.85 0.73 -1.56
N GLY A 155 -27.21 0.49 -2.71
CA GLY A 155 -26.09 1.29 -3.23
C GLY A 155 -24.92 1.40 -2.28
N VAL A 156 -24.44 2.63 -2.08
CA VAL A 156 -23.25 2.95 -1.28
C VAL A 156 -23.42 2.55 0.19
N ARG A 157 -24.61 2.68 0.74
CA ARG A 157 -24.90 2.33 2.14
C ARG A 157 -24.63 0.84 2.40
N LYS A 158 -25.02 -0.04 1.49
CA LYS A 158 -24.75 -1.48 1.58
C LYS A 158 -23.25 -1.79 1.60
N VAL A 159 -22.46 -1.07 0.82
CA VAL A 159 -21.01 -1.24 0.82
C VAL A 159 -20.41 -0.96 2.19
N PHE A 160 -20.75 0.18 2.79
CA PHE A 160 -20.16 0.59 4.07
C PHE A 160 -20.74 -0.15 5.29
N THR A 161 -22.03 -0.56 5.23
CA THR A 161 -22.71 -1.18 6.37
C THR A 161 -22.57 -2.69 6.39
N VAL A 162 -22.42 -3.35 5.23
CA VAL A 162 -22.39 -4.82 5.14
C VAL A 162 -21.05 -5.31 4.59
N ILE A 163 -20.67 -4.88 3.39
CA ILE A 163 -19.51 -5.44 2.70
C ILE A 163 -18.22 -5.09 3.42
N VAL A 164 -17.97 -3.81 3.68
CA VAL A 164 -16.73 -3.35 4.32
C VAL A 164 -16.51 -4.00 5.69
N PRO A 165 -17.47 -4.04 6.63
CA PRO A 165 -17.26 -4.71 7.92
C PRO A 165 -16.94 -6.20 7.78
N LEU A 166 -17.58 -6.91 6.85
CA LEU A 166 -17.34 -8.33 6.63
C LEU A 166 -15.94 -8.64 6.06
N ILE A 167 -15.41 -7.78 5.22
CA ILE A 167 -14.08 -7.98 4.60
C ILE A 167 -12.94 -7.36 5.41
N THR A 168 -13.24 -6.45 6.35
CA THR A 168 -12.24 -5.73 7.15
C THR A 168 -11.23 -6.65 7.84
N PRO A 169 -11.61 -7.75 8.52
CA PRO A 169 -10.65 -8.63 9.16
C PRO A 169 -9.65 -9.23 8.16
N THR A 170 -10.12 -9.61 6.98
CA THR A 170 -9.28 -10.17 5.93
C THR A 170 -8.35 -9.13 5.32
N ILE A 171 -8.83 -7.90 5.13
CA ILE A 171 -8.00 -6.79 4.63
C ILE A 171 -6.91 -6.43 5.65
N LEU A 172 -7.24 -6.38 6.93
CA LEU A 172 -6.27 -6.10 7.99
C LEU A 172 -5.18 -7.17 8.05
N ALA A 173 -5.55 -8.45 7.90
CA ALA A 173 -4.58 -9.54 7.80
C ALA A 173 -3.65 -9.36 6.59
N GLY A 174 -4.21 -9.02 5.42
CA GLY A 174 -3.42 -8.72 4.21
C GLY A 174 -2.50 -7.53 4.36
N ALA A 175 -2.95 -6.47 5.04
CA ALA A 175 -2.14 -5.29 5.30
C ALA A 175 -0.97 -5.56 6.26
N GLN A 176 -1.09 -6.54 7.15
CA GLN A 176 0.00 -6.96 8.04
C GLN A 176 1.08 -7.75 7.31
N ILE A 177 0.69 -8.63 6.38
CA ILE A 177 1.63 -9.46 5.60
C ILE A 177 2.50 -8.61 4.67
N GLY A 178 1.98 -7.54 4.12
CA GLY A 178 2.75 -6.60 3.30
C GLY A 178 3.86 -5.84 4.04
N ARG A 179 4.01 -6.03 5.36
CA ARG A 179 5.04 -5.42 6.20
C ARG A 179 6.17 -6.37 6.61
N ALA A 180 6.03 -7.66 6.37
CA ALA A 180 7.05 -8.67 6.65
C ALA A 180 7.96 -8.89 5.45
#